data_27b1ae975ebfc9195a1975aec8b4b4ac
#
_entry.id   27b1ae975ebfc9195a1975aec8b4b4ac
#
_cell.length_a   1.000
_cell.length_b   1.000
_cell.length_c   1.000
_cell.angle_alpha   90.00
_cell.angle_beta   90.00
_cell.angle_gamma   90.00
#
_symmetry.space_group_name_H-M   'P 1'
#
loop_
_entity.id
_entity.type
_entity.pdbx_description
1 polymer ?
#
loop_
_entity_poly.entity_id
_entity_poly.type
_entity_poly.pdbx_seq_one_letter_code
_entity_poly.pdbx_strand_id
1 'polypeptide(L)'
;MPLRLTITSYHKLTPGQCSEKVLDQGQLTIGRGPDNDWVLPDPERLVSSRHCTILNRDGVYYLTDTSTNGVLLVNAGHRLRRGNSEPLQDGETVRLGEYDILVQLGHDIALPGSGNPQTDP
;
A
#
# COMPACT_ATOMS: atom_id res chain seq x y z
N MET A 1 -4.63 -6.55 -13.80
CA MET A 1 -5.44 -6.58 -12.58
C MET A 1 -4.92 -5.51 -11.63
N PRO A 2 -5.67 -4.44 -11.40
CA PRO A 2 -5.20 -3.35 -10.54
C PRO A 2 -5.21 -3.73 -9.06
N LEU A 3 -4.37 -3.04 -8.31
CA LEU A 3 -4.26 -3.17 -6.87
C LEU A 3 -4.78 -1.89 -6.23
N ARG A 4 -5.66 -2.02 -5.23
CA ARG A 4 -6.11 -0.89 -4.45
C ARG A 4 -5.68 -1.05 -3.00
N LEU A 5 -5.12 0.03 -2.46
CA LEU A 5 -4.68 0.09 -1.08
C LEU A 5 -5.50 1.14 -0.37
N THR A 6 -6.13 0.76 0.73
CA THR A 6 -7.00 1.67 1.49
C THR A 6 -6.59 1.68 2.95
N ILE A 7 -6.37 2.87 3.51
CA ILE A 7 -6.09 3.01 4.94
C ILE A 7 -7.37 2.75 5.71
N THR A 8 -7.34 1.73 6.57
CA THR A 8 -8.52 1.33 7.35
C THR A 8 -8.36 1.62 8.84
N SER A 9 -7.16 1.99 9.28
CA SER A 9 -6.93 2.26 10.69
C SER A 9 -7.54 3.60 11.10
N TYR A 10 -7.81 3.73 12.39
CA TYR A 10 -8.19 4.99 12.98
C TYR A 10 -6.97 5.90 12.98
N HIS A 11 -6.85 6.67 11.94
CA HIS A 11 -5.74 7.58 11.81
C HIS A 11 -6.27 8.94 11.38
N LYS A 12 -5.85 9.97 12.10
CA LYS A 12 -6.29 11.32 11.80
C LYS A 12 -5.52 11.82 10.57
N LEU A 13 -6.18 11.75 9.43
CA LEU A 13 -5.57 12.19 8.18
C LEU A 13 -5.51 13.72 8.14
N THR A 14 -4.40 14.23 7.63
CA THR A 14 -4.26 15.66 7.40
C THR A 14 -5.01 16.05 6.14
N PRO A 15 -5.45 17.31 6.02
CA PRO A 15 -6.09 17.77 4.79
C PRO A 15 -5.18 17.51 3.59
N GLY A 16 -5.75 16.96 2.53
CA GLY A 16 -5.00 16.64 1.32
C GLY A 16 -4.32 15.29 1.35
N GLN A 17 -4.33 14.58 2.47
CA GLN A 17 -3.73 13.25 2.53
C GLN A 17 -4.64 12.22 1.86
N CYS A 18 -4.06 11.39 0.99
CA CYS A 18 -4.81 10.33 0.33
C CYS A 18 -5.00 9.15 1.27
N SER A 19 -6.24 8.68 1.40
CA SER A 19 -6.53 7.48 2.17
C SER A 19 -6.50 6.22 1.30
N GLU A 20 -6.25 6.38 0.00
CA GLU A 20 -6.37 5.29 -0.94
C GLU A 20 -5.40 5.50 -2.10
N LYS A 21 -4.81 4.42 -2.58
CA LYS A 21 -3.95 4.44 -3.77
C LYS A 21 -4.26 3.24 -4.64
N VAL A 22 -4.17 3.44 -5.94
CA VAL A 22 -4.35 2.37 -6.92
C VAL A 22 -3.08 2.23 -7.74
N LEU A 23 -2.64 1.00 -7.94
CA LEU A 23 -1.47 0.68 -8.76
C LEU A 23 -1.85 -0.38 -9.77
N ASP A 24 -1.52 -0.17 -11.03
CA ASP A 24 -1.78 -1.15 -12.07
C ASP A 24 -0.50 -1.70 -12.67
N GLN A 25 0.47 -0.82 -12.89
CA GLN A 25 1.75 -1.22 -13.46
C GLN A 25 2.87 -0.47 -12.73
N GLY A 26 4.08 -1.01 -12.83
CA GLY A 26 5.25 -0.35 -12.26
C GLY A 26 5.35 -0.58 -10.77
N GLN A 27 5.76 0.47 -10.07
CA GLN A 27 5.98 0.35 -8.63
C GLN A 27 5.40 1.55 -7.89
N LEU A 28 5.18 1.35 -6.60
CA LEU A 28 4.68 2.37 -5.70
C LEU A 28 5.56 2.36 -4.46
N THR A 29 6.16 3.51 -4.14
CA THR A 29 6.94 3.64 -2.91
C THR A 29 6.07 4.25 -1.82
N ILE A 30 6.20 3.75 -0.61
CA ILE A 30 5.38 4.16 0.54
C ILE A 30 6.30 4.50 1.70
N GLY A 31 6.08 5.65 2.30
CA GLY A 31 6.87 6.04 3.45
C GLY A 31 6.53 7.43 3.94
N ARG A 32 7.24 7.86 4.97
CA ARG A 32 7.03 9.15 5.61
C ARG A 32 7.67 10.29 4.81
N GLY A 33 8.70 9.99 4.03
CA GLY A 33 9.43 11.00 3.30
C GLY A 33 8.65 11.56 2.10
N PRO A 34 8.90 12.81 1.73
CA PRO A 34 8.14 13.45 0.65
C PRO A 34 8.44 12.89 -0.74
N ASP A 35 9.49 12.09 -0.88
CA ASP A 35 9.87 11.52 -2.17
C ASP A 35 9.07 10.26 -2.52
N ASN A 36 8.23 9.78 -1.62
CA ASN A 36 7.46 8.57 -1.87
C ASN A 36 6.25 8.85 -2.76
N ASP A 37 5.84 7.84 -3.50
CA ASP A 37 4.62 7.93 -4.30
C ASP A 37 3.41 8.07 -3.39
N TRP A 38 3.43 7.42 -2.24
CA TRP A 38 2.38 7.55 -1.24
C TRP A 38 3.03 7.96 0.08
N VAL A 39 2.82 9.21 0.46
CA VAL A 39 3.40 9.76 1.68
C VAL A 39 2.46 9.50 2.85
N LEU A 40 2.98 8.84 3.88
CA LEU A 40 2.23 8.55 5.10
C LEU A 40 2.84 9.34 6.24
N PRO A 41 2.30 10.52 6.57
CA PRO A 41 2.85 11.33 7.66
C PRO A 41 2.81 10.59 8.98
N ASP A 42 3.88 10.69 9.75
CA ASP A 42 3.95 10.01 11.04
C ASP A 42 4.86 10.79 11.99
N PRO A 43 4.27 11.63 12.85
CA PRO A 43 5.07 12.38 13.81
C PRO A 43 5.79 11.51 14.84
N GLU A 44 5.31 10.28 15.04
CA GLU A 44 5.96 9.32 15.94
C GLU A 44 7.17 8.64 15.30
N ARG A 45 7.33 8.80 13.99
CA ARG A 45 8.43 8.22 13.21
C ARG A 45 8.52 6.71 13.27
N LEU A 46 7.40 6.04 13.45
CA LEU A 46 7.31 4.59 13.32
C LEU A 46 7.37 4.17 11.86
N VAL A 47 6.94 5.06 10.96
CA VAL A 47 7.04 4.84 9.52
C VAL A 47 8.38 5.41 9.06
N SER A 48 9.19 4.59 8.41
CA SER A 48 10.49 5.02 7.89
C SER A 48 10.31 5.98 6.72
N SER A 49 11.34 6.77 6.43
CA SER A 49 11.31 7.72 5.32
C SER A 49 10.94 7.01 4.01
N ARG A 50 11.49 5.83 3.77
CA ARG A 50 11.07 4.94 2.70
C ARG A 50 10.79 3.59 3.35
N HIS A 51 9.51 3.31 3.58
CA HIS A 51 9.15 2.16 4.40
C HIS A 51 9.06 0.87 3.60
N CYS A 52 8.39 0.92 2.46
CA CYS A 52 8.27 -0.26 1.61
C CYS A 52 7.99 0.14 0.16
N THR A 53 8.13 -0.83 -0.72
CA THR A 53 7.85 -0.64 -2.14
C THR A 53 6.98 -1.78 -2.62
N ILE A 54 5.98 -1.48 -3.43
CA ILE A 54 5.15 -2.48 -4.07
C ILE A 54 5.47 -2.47 -5.56
N LEU A 55 5.79 -3.64 -6.10
CA LEU A 55 6.18 -3.78 -7.50
C LEU A 55 5.29 -4.79 -8.17
N ASN A 56 4.70 -4.41 -9.32
CA ASN A 56 3.96 -5.34 -10.16
C ASN A 56 4.97 -6.06 -11.06
N ARG A 57 5.02 -7.37 -10.92
CA ARG A 57 5.85 -8.21 -11.78
C ARG A 57 4.97 -9.32 -12.35
N ASP A 58 4.71 -9.24 -13.64
CA ASP A 58 3.90 -10.24 -14.36
C ASP A 58 2.53 -10.47 -13.72
N GLY A 59 1.92 -9.39 -13.27
CA GLY A 59 0.58 -9.44 -12.70
C GLY A 59 0.53 -9.76 -11.22
N VAL A 60 1.67 -10.01 -10.59
CA VAL A 60 1.76 -10.26 -9.15
C VAL A 60 2.39 -9.04 -8.48
N TYR A 61 1.80 -8.60 -7.39
CA TYR A 61 2.30 -7.46 -6.64
C TYR A 61 3.15 -7.93 -5.48
N TYR A 62 4.41 -7.55 -5.48
CA TYR A 62 5.36 -7.92 -4.43
C TYR A 62 5.62 -6.71 -3.54
N LEU A 63 5.48 -6.92 -2.24
CA LEU A 63 5.82 -5.90 -1.26
C LEU A 63 7.21 -6.19 -0.74
N THR A 64 8.11 -5.20 -0.84
CA THR A 64 9.47 -5.30 -0.32
C THR A 64 9.62 -4.34 0.83
N ASP A 65 10.06 -4.85 1.98
CA ASP A 65 10.29 -4.03 3.16
C ASP A 65 11.67 -3.39 3.08
N THR A 66 11.71 -2.07 3.28
CA THR A 66 12.96 -1.31 3.35
C THR A 66 13.05 -0.53 4.64
N SER A 67 12.18 -0.84 5.60
CA SER A 67 12.03 -0.06 6.82
C SER A 67 12.94 -0.54 7.95
N THR A 68 12.97 0.26 9.01
CA THR A 68 13.64 -0.12 10.24
C THR A 68 12.77 -1.05 11.09
N ASN A 69 11.45 -0.81 11.10
CA ASN A 69 10.54 -1.50 12.00
C ASN A 69 9.81 -2.69 11.36
N GLY A 70 9.95 -2.87 10.06
CA GLY A 70 9.30 -3.97 9.35
C GLY A 70 7.87 -3.67 8.93
N VAL A 71 7.28 -4.62 8.22
CA VAL A 71 5.91 -4.57 7.74
C VAL A 71 5.21 -5.84 8.21
N LEU A 72 4.09 -5.69 8.91
CA LEU A 72 3.33 -6.85 9.36
C LEU A 72 2.26 -7.19 8.33
N LEU A 73 2.25 -8.44 7.89
CA LEU A 73 1.18 -8.98 7.05
C LEU A 73 0.20 -9.65 7.99
N VAL A 74 -0.90 -8.97 8.28
CA VAL A 74 -1.79 -9.34 9.38
C VAL A 74 -2.44 -10.70 9.16
N ASN A 75 -2.98 -10.91 7.95
CA ASN A 75 -3.67 -12.17 7.67
C ASN A 75 -2.71 -13.34 7.54
N ALA A 76 -1.53 -13.09 6.95
CA ALA A 76 -0.50 -14.12 6.85
C ALA A 76 0.14 -14.42 8.20
N GLY A 77 0.04 -13.48 9.14
CA GLY A 77 0.51 -13.70 10.50
C GLY A 77 2.02 -13.60 10.67
N HIS A 78 2.72 -12.92 9.77
CA HIS A 78 4.16 -12.75 9.95
C HIS A 78 4.62 -11.38 9.49
N ARG A 79 5.81 -11.01 9.95
CA ARG A 79 6.40 -9.69 9.69
C ARG A 79 7.52 -9.81 8.68
N LEU A 80 7.46 -8.97 7.66
CA LEU A 80 8.59 -8.80 6.75
C LEU A 80 9.63 -7.93 7.40
N ARG A 81 10.88 -8.22 7.11
CA ARG A 81 12.01 -7.43 7.58
C ARG A 81 12.73 -6.86 6.38
N ARG A 82 13.59 -5.88 6.63
CA ARG A 82 14.31 -5.17 5.59
C ARG A 82 14.95 -6.13 4.60
N GLY A 83 14.67 -5.91 3.33
CA GLY A 83 15.22 -6.70 2.23
C GLY A 83 14.37 -7.89 1.84
N ASN A 84 13.33 -8.22 2.59
CA ASN A 84 12.44 -9.33 2.25
C ASN A 84 11.28 -8.86 1.40
N SER A 85 10.86 -9.72 0.49
CA SER A 85 9.73 -9.45 -0.40
C SER A 85 8.72 -10.56 -0.28
N GLU A 86 7.44 -10.23 -0.47
CA GLU A 86 6.38 -11.21 -0.43
C GLU A 86 5.25 -10.79 -1.34
N PRO A 87 4.61 -11.74 -2.06
CA PRO A 87 3.46 -11.39 -2.89
C PRO A 87 2.26 -11.01 -2.03
N LEU A 88 1.54 -9.99 -2.44
CA LEU A 88 0.34 -9.54 -1.75
C LEU A 88 -0.87 -10.33 -2.25
N GLN A 89 -1.76 -10.65 -1.31
CA GLN A 89 -2.98 -11.38 -1.60
C GLN A 89 -4.18 -10.45 -1.43
N ASP A 90 -5.23 -10.74 -2.18
CA ASP A 90 -6.48 -10.00 -2.02
C ASP A 90 -7.02 -10.20 -0.60
N GLY A 91 -7.40 -9.12 0.04
CA GLY A 91 -7.93 -9.16 1.39
C GLY A 91 -6.89 -9.06 2.50
N GLU A 92 -5.61 -9.03 2.14
CA GLU A 92 -4.55 -8.89 3.14
C GLU A 92 -4.58 -7.50 3.75
N THR A 93 -4.19 -7.40 5.02
CA THR A 93 -3.97 -6.12 5.67
C THR A 93 -2.48 -5.98 5.96
N VAL A 94 -1.93 -4.87 5.49
CA VAL A 94 -0.52 -4.54 5.68
C VAL A 94 -0.44 -3.49 6.78
N ARG A 95 0.33 -3.78 7.83
CA ARG A 95 0.50 -2.84 8.95
C ARG A 95 1.92 -2.30 8.97
N LEU A 96 2.02 -0.98 8.91
CA LEU A 96 3.29 -0.29 9.04
C LEU A 96 3.08 0.93 9.92
N GLY A 97 3.90 1.03 10.97
CA GLY A 97 3.66 2.04 12.00
C GLY A 97 2.28 1.82 12.60
N GLU A 98 1.48 2.88 12.63
CA GLU A 98 0.10 2.78 13.11
C GLU A 98 -0.92 2.71 11.97
N TYR A 99 -0.44 2.56 10.73
CA TYR A 99 -1.31 2.47 9.59
C TYR A 99 -1.67 1.02 9.30
N ASP A 100 -2.95 0.75 9.13
CA ASP A 100 -3.44 -0.51 8.59
C ASP A 100 -3.97 -0.23 7.20
N ILE A 101 -3.48 -0.98 6.23
CA ILE A 101 -3.80 -0.77 4.82
C ILE A 101 -4.39 -2.05 4.26
N LEU A 102 -5.62 -1.96 3.79
CA LEU A 102 -6.31 -3.10 3.18
C LEU A 102 -5.87 -3.22 1.72
N VAL A 103 -5.50 -4.44 1.34
CA VAL A 103 -5.09 -4.77 -0.03
C VAL A 103 -6.27 -5.41 -0.75
N GLN A 104 -6.61 -4.85 -1.90
CA GLN A 104 -7.67 -5.41 -2.74
C GLN A 104 -7.15 -5.56 -4.16
N LEU A 105 -7.37 -6.74 -4.73
CA LEU A 105 -6.99 -7.05 -6.11
C LEU A 105 -8.24 -7.42 -6.86
N GLY A 106 -8.40 -6.90 -8.06
CA GLY A 106 -9.56 -7.31 -8.83
C GLY A 106 -9.86 -6.44 -10.03
N HIS A 107 -10.72 -6.96 -10.87
CA HIS A 107 -11.13 -6.29 -12.09
C HIS A 107 -12.12 -5.16 -11.83
N ASP A 108 -12.74 -5.15 -10.66
CA ASP A 108 -13.75 -4.16 -10.33
C ASP A 108 -13.15 -2.85 -9.81
N ILE A 109 -11.84 -2.80 -9.69
CA ILE A 109 -11.17 -1.62 -9.16
C ILE A 109 -11.02 -0.59 -10.27
N ALA A 110 -11.59 0.59 -10.07
CA ALA A 110 -11.50 1.69 -11.03
C ALA A 110 -10.14 2.34 -10.96
N LEU A 111 -9.51 2.54 -12.11
CA LEU A 111 -8.23 3.22 -12.18
C LEU A 111 -8.45 4.72 -12.18
N PRO A 112 -7.53 5.49 -11.55
CA PRO A 112 -7.62 6.94 -11.61
C PRO A 112 -7.54 7.42 -13.06
N GLY A 113 -8.45 8.30 -13.44
CA GLY A 113 -8.47 8.87 -14.78
C GLY A 113 -9.09 8.01 -15.85
N SER A 114 -9.44 6.74 -15.60
CA SER A 114 -10.18 5.92 -16.52
C SER A 114 -11.64 6.36 -16.43
N GLY A 115 -12.21 6.67 -17.44
CA GLY A 115 -13.57 7.11 -17.47
C GLY A 115 -14.54 6.09 -16.91
N ASN A 116 -15.21 5.79 -16.80
CA ASN A 116 -15.98 5.08 -16.42
C ASN A 116 -16.59 4.07 -16.37
N PRO A 117 -16.84 3.80 -16.13
CA PRO A 117 -17.24 2.79 -16.15
C PRO A 117 -18.32 2.10 -16.25
N GLN A 118 -18.68 1.96 -16.48
CA GLN A 118 -19.43 1.42 -16.58
C GLN A 118 -20.00 1.02 -16.52
N THR A 119 -20.38 0.69 -16.71
CA THR A 119 -20.79 0.27 -16.69
C THR A 119 -21.50 -0.16 -16.88
N ASP A 120 -21.88 -0.69 -16.91
CA ASP A 120 -22.52 -1.23 -17.01
C ASP A 120 -23.09 -1.45 -17.08
N PRO A 121 -23.38 -1.53 -17.30
CA PRO A 121 -24.23 -1.97 -17.35
C PRO A 121 -24.86 -2.44 -17.17
#